data_919611f22da493e2feb59360edbaf1da
#
_entry.id   919611f22da493e2feb59360edbaf1da
#
_cell.length_a   1.000
_cell.length_b   1.000
_cell.length_c   1.000
_cell.angle_alpha   90.00
_cell.angle_beta   90.00
_cell.angle_gamma   90.00
#
_symmetry.space_group_name_H-M   'P 1'
#
loop_
_entity.id
_entity.type
_entity.pdbx_description
1 polymer ?
#
loop_
_entity_poly.entity_id
_entity_poly.type
_entity_poly.pdbx_seq_one_letter_code
_entity_poly.pdbx_strand_id
1 'polypeptide(L)'
;MKEGFGGTKCVESGGPEPGVGCAGRGIITSINMLENLGAYTEDLDYVFYDVLGDVVCGGFAMPIREGKAKEIYIVASGEMMALYAANNISKGIQRYARTGGVRLGGIICNSRNVDRELDLLRAFSKELGTKLLYFVPRDNVVQHAEINKKTVIEYKPDSNQAQEYRNLAQAVIENKDFVIPTPMTQERLEEILMEYGMMELSDDYKI
;
A
#
# COMPACT_ATOMS: atom_id res chain seq x y z
N MET A 1 4.39 10.92 19.89
CA MET A 1 3.04 10.80 19.32
C MET A 1 2.49 12.20 19.09
N LYS A 2 1.90 12.45 17.92
CA LYS A 2 1.26 13.72 17.56
C LYS A 2 -0.20 13.46 17.22
N GLU A 3 -1.06 14.44 17.46
CA GLU A 3 -2.45 14.38 17.03
C GLU A 3 -2.58 14.98 15.64
N GLY A 4 -3.18 14.24 14.72
CA GLY A 4 -3.49 14.64 13.36
C GLY A 4 -4.95 15.07 13.20
N PHE A 5 -5.35 15.28 11.96
CA PHE A 5 -6.73 15.63 11.61
C PHE A 5 -7.74 14.59 12.14
N GLY A 6 -8.85 15.06 12.70
CA GLY A 6 -9.90 14.19 13.23
C GLY A 6 -9.52 13.42 14.50
N GLY A 7 -8.49 13.85 15.23
CA GLY A 7 -8.06 13.19 16.46
C GLY A 7 -7.19 11.93 16.23
N THR A 8 -6.75 11.70 15.00
CA THR A 8 -5.87 10.57 14.66
C THR A 8 -4.54 10.66 15.40
N LYS A 9 -4.16 9.61 16.13
CA LYS A 9 -2.87 9.53 16.82
C LYS A 9 -1.79 9.09 15.84
N CYS A 10 -0.82 9.95 15.55
CA CYS A 10 0.24 9.71 14.57
C CYS A 10 1.59 9.47 15.27
N VAL A 11 2.30 8.45 14.82
CA VAL A 11 3.66 8.13 15.25
C VAL A 11 4.53 7.92 14.02
N GLU A 12 5.72 8.49 14.04
CA GLU A 12 6.74 8.24 13.02
C GLU A 12 7.87 7.43 13.63
N SER A 13 8.22 6.32 12.97
CA SER A 13 9.40 5.55 13.29
C SER A 13 10.55 6.05 12.42
N GLY A 14 11.45 6.84 12.98
CA GLY A 14 12.64 7.30 12.28
C GLY A 14 13.53 6.13 11.86
N GLY A 15 14.04 6.18 10.63
CA GLY A 15 15.11 5.31 10.18
C GLY A 15 16.47 5.77 10.74
N PRO A 16 17.53 4.94 10.65
CA PRO A 16 18.89 5.40 10.92
C PRO A 16 19.30 6.49 9.92
N GLU A 17 20.29 7.27 10.29
CA GLU A 17 20.89 8.23 9.34
C GLU A 17 21.30 7.52 8.04
N PRO A 18 21.21 8.22 6.88
CA PRO A 18 21.61 7.65 5.60
C PRO A 18 23.03 7.04 5.68
N GLY A 19 23.15 5.76 5.29
CA GLY A 19 24.40 5.01 5.33
C GLY A 19 24.69 4.28 6.65
N VAL A 20 23.85 4.39 7.67
CA VAL A 20 24.04 3.76 8.97
C VAL A 20 23.00 2.68 9.23
N GLY A 21 23.16 1.50 8.66
CA GLY A 21 22.41 0.30 9.00
C GLY A 21 20.98 0.21 8.43
N CYS A 22 20.25 -0.84 8.83
CA CYS A 22 18.91 -1.14 8.35
C CYS A 22 17.84 -0.53 9.24
N ALA A 23 16.88 0.19 8.64
CA ALA A 23 15.72 0.80 9.32
C ALA A 23 14.81 -0.23 10.04
N GLY A 24 14.88 -1.49 9.65
CA GLY A 24 14.02 -2.54 10.20
C GLY A 24 14.14 -2.77 11.70
N ARG A 25 15.31 -2.55 12.31
CA ARG A 25 15.46 -2.60 13.77
C ARG A 25 14.75 -1.44 14.46
N GLY A 26 14.72 -0.26 13.83
CA GLY A 26 14.01 0.90 14.34
C GLY A 26 12.50 0.66 14.44
N ILE A 27 11.91 -0.02 13.45
CA ILE A 27 10.49 -0.36 13.44
C ILE A 27 10.13 -1.27 14.61
N ILE A 28 10.92 -2.33 14.84
CA ILE A 28 10.71 -3.25 15.98
C ILE A 28 10.76 -2.48 17.31
N THR A 29 11.81 -1.67 17.48
CA THR A 29 12.01 -0.89 18.69
C THR A 29 10.84 0.07 18.91
N SER A 30 10.36 0.74 17.86
CA SER A 30 9.22 1.66 17.94
C SER A 30 7.93 0.95 18.33
N ILE A 31 7.62 -0.20 17.73
CA ILE A 31 6.43 -0.98 18.07
C ILE A 31 6.47 -1.43 19.52
N ASN A 32 7.59 -2.02 19.96
CA ASN A 32 7.76 -2.45 21.35
C ASN A 32 7.66 -1.27 22.34
N MET A 33 8.22 -0.12 21.98
CA MET A 33 8.11 1.09 22.81
C MET A 33 6.68 1.57 22.93
N LEU A 34 5.91 1.56 21.83
CA LEU A 34 4.50 1.93 21.83
C LEU A 34 3.68 0.97 22.70
N GLU A 35 3.95 -0.33 22.64
CA GLU A 35 3.31 -1.33 23.52
C GLU A 35 3.63 -1.07 24.99
N ASN A 36 4.91 -0.90 25.32
CA ASN A 36 5.35 -0.65 26.69
C ASN A 36 4.79 0.66 27.27
N LEU A 37 4.54 1.65 26.42
CA LEU A 37 3.93 2.92 26.81
C LEU A 37 2.40 2.91 26.80
N GLY A 38 1.79 1.76 26.51
CA GLY A 38 0.32 1.61 26.47
C GLY A 38 -0.35 2.41 25.36
N ALA A 39 0.31 2.58 24.21
CA ALA A 39 -0.24 3.33 23.08
C ALA A 39 -1.39 2.60 22.37
N TYR A 40 -1.45 1.27 22.49
CA TYR A 40 -2.52 0.43 21.94
C TYR A 40 -3.62 0.27 22.97
N THR A 41 -4.51 1.22 23.02
CA THR A 41 -5.66 1.26 23.95
C THR A 41 -6.89 0.58 23.34
N GLU A 42 -7.82 0.11 24.20
CA GLU A 42 -9.04 -0.60 23.75
C GLU A 42 -10.02 0.30 22.99
N ASP A 43 -9.86 1.61 23.09
CA ASP A 43 -10.68 2.62 22.41
C ASP A 43 -10.22 2.94 20.99
N LEU A 44 -9.18 2.28 20.49
CA LEU A 44 -8.73 2.42 19.10
C LEU A 44 -9.61 1.56 18.18
N ASP A 45 -10.26 2.19 17.21
CA ASP A 45 -10.99 1.48 16.16
C ASP A 45 -10.07 0.78 15.18
N TYR A 46 -8.95 1.43 14.81
CA TYR A 46 -7.97 0.94 13.83
C TYR A 46 -6.54 1.32 14.20
N VAL A 47 -5.62 0.46 13.81
CA VAL A 47 -4.18 0.75 13.81
C VAL A 47 -3.64 0.49 12.42
N PHE A 48 -3.11 1.53 11.78
CA PHE A 48 -2.50 1.45 10.45
C PHE A 48 -0.98 1.48 10.55
N TYR A 49 -0.33 0.51 9.94
CA TYR A 49 1.11 0.49 9.72
C TYR A 49 1.41 0.89 8.28
N ASP A 50 1.84 2.13 8.08
CA ASP A 50 2.27 2.63 6.77
C ASP A 50 3.72 2.19 6.54
N VAL A 51 3.91 1.18 5.68
CA VAL A 51 5.18 0.50 5.47
C VAL A 51 5.65 0.73 4.05
N LEU A 52 6.92 1.09 3.88
CA LEU A 52 7.55 1.21 2.56
C LEU A 52 7.50 -0.12 1.79
N GLY A 53 7.03 -0.07 0.54
CA GLY A 53 6.83 -1.24 -0.30
C GLY A 53 8.07 -1.73 -1.05
N ASP A 54 9.04 -0.86 -1.27
CA ASP A 54 10.25 -1.12 -2.07
C ASP A 54 11.42 -1.67 -1.25
N VAL A 55 11.27 -1.80 0.05
CA VAL A 55 12.37 -2.19 0.94
C VAL A 55 12.40 -3.70 1.16
N VAL A 56 13.45 -4.32 0.66
CA VAL A 56 13.73 -5.77 0.75
C VAL A 56 14.22 -6.19 2.16
N CYS A 57 14.32 -5.26 3.09
CA CYS A 57 14.83 -5.51 4.44
C CYS A 57 13.77 -6.19 5.31
N GLY A 58 14.09 -7.37 5.86
CA GLY A 58 13.17 -8.16 6.70
C GLY A 58 12.58 -7.44 7.92
N GLY A 59 13.10 -6.26 8.27
CA GLY A 59 12.56 -5.42 9.34
C GLY A 59 11.22 -4.75 8.98
N PHE A 60 10.97 -4.47 7.71
CA PHE A 60 9.68 -3.90 7.28
C PHE A 60 8.55 -4.94 7.28
N ALA A 61 8.88 -6.22 7.23
CA ALA A 61 7.90 -7.29 7.42
C ALA A 61 7.56 -7.55 8.91
N MET A 62 8.13 -6.79 9.84
CA MET A 62 7.94 -7.03 11.27
C MET A 62 6.50 -6.94 11.74
N PRO A 63 5.69 -5.94 11.38
CA PRO A 63 4.29 -5.92 11.77
C PRO A 63 3.53 -7.18 11.31
N ILE A 64 3.90 -7.72 10.15
CA ILE A 64 3.36 -8.95 9.57
C ILE A 64 3.86 -10.17 10.34
N ARG A 65 5.17 -10.27 10.55
CA ARG A 65 5.84 -11.42 11.17
C ARG A 65 5.46 -11.59 12.64
N GLU A 66 5.34 -10.51 13.37
CA GLU A 66 4.96 -10.51 14.80
C GLU A 66 3.42 -10.56 15.00
N GLY A 67 2.64 -10.71 13.91
CA GLY A 67 1.19 -10.83 13.98
C GLY A 67 0.46 -9.56 14.42
N LYS A 68 1.12 -8.40 14.34
CA LYS A 68 0.53 -7.09 14.66
C LYS A 68 -0.42 -6.61 13.58
N ALA A 69 -0.04 -6.81 12.31
CA ALA A 69 -0.90 -6.55 11.16
C ALA A 69 -1.42 -7.87 10.60
N LYS A 70 -2.72 -8.04 10.57
CA LYS A 70 -3.39 -9.24 10.04
C LYS A 70 -3.94 -9.02 8.63
N GLU A 71 -4.36 -7.81 8.34
CA GLU A 71 -4.95 -7.39 7.07
C GLU A 71 -3.96 -6.50 6.32
N ILE A 72 -3.62 -6.90 5.12
CA ILE A 72 -2.68 -6.15 4.27
C ILE A 72 -3.44 -5.64 3.06
N TYR A 73 -3.25 -4.37 2.77
CA TYR A 73 -3.67 -3.74 1.53
C TYR A 73 -2.43 -3.24 0.80
N ILE A 74 -2.26 -3.61 -0.46
CA ILE A 74 -1.11 -3.17 -1.25
C ILE A 74 -1.54 -1.96 -2.06
N VAL A 75 -0.86 -0.83 -1.84
CA VAL A 75 -1.05 0.38 -2.64
C VAL A 75 -0.03 0.36 -3.77
N ALA A 76 -0.51 0.44 -5.02
CA ALA A 76 0.34 0.43 -6.20
C ALA A 76 -0.22 1.38 -7.27
N SER A 77 0.59 1.72 -8.27
CA SER A 77 0.17 2.34 -9.53
C SER A 77 0.34 1.35 -10.67
N GLY A 78 -0.04 1.73 -11.89
CA GLY A 78 0.19 0.95 -13.10
C GLY A 78 1.63 0.95 -13.60
N GLU A 79 2.54 1.63 -12.91
CA GLU A 79 3.95 1.65 -13.27
C GLU A 79 4.62 0.30 -13.00
N MET A 80 5.50 -0.14 -13.91
CA MET A 80 6.17 -1.45 -13.84
C MET A 80 6.83 -1.70 -12.49
N MET A 81 7.58 -0.73 -11.96
CA MET A 81 8.29 -0.89 -10.69
C MET A 81 7.33 -0.98 -9.50
N ALA A 82 6.18 -0.30 -9.54
CA ALA A 82 5.15 -0.41 -8.51
C ALA A 82 4.52 -1.81 -8.50
N LEU A 83 4.23 -2.38 -9.66
CA LEU A 83 3.68 -3.73 -9.79
C LEU A 83 4.71 -4.81 -9.42
N TYR A 84 5.99 -4.60 -9.76
CA TYR A 84 7.08 -5.46 -9.31
C TYR A 84 7.20 -5.48 -7.79
N ALA A 85 7.17 -4.31 -7.14
CA ALA A 85 7.17 -4.20 -5.69
C ALA A 85 5.93 -4.87 -5.07
N ALA A 86 4.74 -4.65 -5.62
CA ALA A 86 3.49 -5.27 -5.18
C ALA A 86 3.55 -6.81 -5.24
N ASN A 87 4.11 -7.36 -6.32
CA ASN A 87 4.31 -8.80 -6.46
C ASN A 87 5.30 -9.34 -5.41
N ASN A 88 6.36 -8.60 -5.09
CA ASN A 88 7.31 -9.01 -4.05
C ASN A 88 6.70 -8.92 -2.64
N ILE A 89 5.89 -7.91 -2.35
CA ILE A 89 5.10 -7.85 -1.11
C ILE A 89 4.19 -9.07 -1.00
N SER A 90 3.54 -9.45 -2.10
CA SER A 90 2.67 -10.63 -2.16
C SER A 90 3.41 -11.94 -1.83
N LYS A 91 4.69 -12.09 -2.26
CA LYS A 91 5.55 -13.20 -1.83
C LYS A 91 5.78 -13.21 -0.31
N GLY A 92 5.97 -12.01 0.27
CA GLY A 92 6.09 -11.85 1.72
C GLY A 92 4.82 -12.27 2.45
N ILE A 93 3.66 -11.82 2.00
CA ILE A 93 2.35 -12.20 2.58
C ILE A 93 2.15 -13.71 2.49
N GLN A 94 2.38 -14.33 1.33
CA GLN A 94 2.27 -15.78 1.14
C GLN A 94 3.17 -16.54 2.13
N ARG A 95 4.42 -16.09 2.30
CA ARG A 95 5.39 -16.71 3.21
C ARG A 95 4.92 -16.68 4.66
N TYR A 96 4.37 -15.56 5.12
CA TYR A 96 3.96 -15.37 6.52
C TYR A 96 2.49 -15.72 6.80
N ALA A 97 1.71 -16.03 5.77
CA ALA A 97 0.30 -16.37 5.93
C ALA A 97 0.02 -17.55 6.85
N ARG A 98 0.94 -18.54 6.88
CA ARG A 98 0.79 -19.76 7.70
C ARG A 98 1.18 -19.55 9.15
N THR A 99 2.16 -18.70 9.44
CA THR A 99 2.69 -18.48 10.79
C THR A 99 2.07 -17.28 11.47
N GLY A 100 1.84 -16.17 10.73
CA GLY A 100 1.32 -14.92 11.26
C GLY A 100 -0.17 -14.69 11.05
N GLY A 101 -0.86 -15.58 10.31
CA GLY A 101 -2.30 -15.42 10.03
C GLY A 101 -2.64 -14.25 9.11
N VAL A 102 -1.64 -13.61 8.49
CA VAL A 102 -1.80 -12.44 7.62
C VAL A 102 -2.50 -12.79 6.31
N ARG A 103 -3.31 -11.88 5.81
CA ARG A 103 -4.06 -12.02 4.56
C ARG A 103 -4.03 -10.72 3.75
N LEU A 104 -4.10 -10.86 2.44
CA LEU A 104 -4.25 -9.76 1.50
C LEU A 104 -5.73 -9.41 1.34
N GLY A 105 -6.11 -8.18 1.66
CA GLY A 105 -7.48 -7.66 1.50
C GLY A 105 -7.76 -7.07 0.11
N GLY A 106 -6.72 -6.85 -0.68
CA GLY A 106 -6.85 -6.35 -2.04
C GLY A 106 -5.74 -5.38 -2.44
N ILE A 107 -5.80 -4.99 -3.70
CA ILE A 107 -4.94 -3.95 -4.27
C ILE A 107 -5.71 -2.63 -4.28
N ILE A 108 -5.06 -1.55 -3.90
CA ILE A 108 -5.56 -0.18 -4.02
C ILE A 108 -4.71 0.52 -5.07
N CYS A 109 -5.32 0.98 -6.14
CA CYS A 109 -4.61 1.78 -7.13
C CYS A 109 -4.56 3.25 -6.67
N ASN A 110 -3.36 3.79 -6.54
CA ASN A 110 -3.12 5.23 -6.47
C ASN A 110 -2.62 5.70 -7.84
N SER A 111 -3.54 6.13 -8.69
CA SER A 111 -3.31 6.37 -10.12
C SER A 111 -2.16 7.35 -10.38
N ARG A 112 -1.36 6.99 -11.38
CA ARG A 112 -0.32 7.84 -11.99
C ARG A 112 -0.68 8.26 -13.41
N ASN A 113 -1.95 7.99 -13.83
CA ASN A 113 -2.44 8.21 -15.19
C ASN A 113 -1.63 7.41 -16.23
N VAL A 114 -1.25 6.19 -15.90
CA VAL A 114 -0.69 5.25 -16.86
C VAL A 114 -1.80 4.80 -17.81
N ASP A 115 -1.50 4.63 -19.09
CA ASP A 115 -2.46 4.16 -20.08
C ASP A 115 -3.08 2.84 -19.67
N ARG A 116 -4.41 2.72 -19.80
CA ARG A 116 -5.18 1.55 -19.39
C ARG A 116 -4.94 1.07 -17.95
N GLU A 117 -4.52 1.97 -17.06
CA GLU A 117 -4.10 1.66 -15.69
C GLU A 117 -5.14 0.84 -14.91
N LEU A 118 -6.41 1.17 -15.06
CA LEU A 118 -7.50 0.46 -14.38
C LEU A 118 -7.60 -1.01 -14.83
N ASP A 119 -7.49 -1.27 -16.13
CA ASP A 119 -7.57 -2.62 -16.67
C ASP A 119 -6.33 -3.44 -16.31
N LEU A 120 -5.15 -2.82 -16.36
CA LEU A 120 -3.89 -3.41 -15.92
C LEU A 120 -3.97 -3.83 -14.44
N LEU A 121 -4.42 -2.94 -13.56
CA LEU A 121 -4.54 -3.25 -12.12
C LEU A 121 -5.60 -4.33 -11.85
N ARG A 122 -6.69 -4.38 -12.62
CA ARG A 122 -7.68 -5.46 -12.53
C ARG A 122 -7.09 -6.81 -12.93
N ALA A 123 -6.35 -6.86 -14.05
CA ALA A 123 -5.67 -8.08 -14.51
C ALA A 123 -4.62 -8.54 -13.50
N PHE A 124 -3.76 -7.63 -13.02
CA PHE A 124 -2.75 -7.89 -12.02
C PHE A 124 -3.36 -8.44 -10.72
N SER A 125 -4.42 -7.82 -10.22
CA SER A 125 -5.12 -8.28 -9.01
C SER A 125 -5.70 -9.68 -9.18
N LYS A 126 -6.30 -9.97 -10.34
CA LYS A 126 -6.86 -11.27 -10.67
C LYS A 126 -5.79 -12.36 -10.70
N GLU A 127 -4.63 -12.10 -11.28
CA GLU A 127 -3.50 -13.04 -11.30
C GLU A 127 -2.97 -13.33 -9.89
N LEU A 128 -2.94 -12.36 -9.02
CA LEU A 128 -2.61 -12.55 -7.60
C LEU A 128 -3.68 -13.33 -6.82
N GLY A 129 -4.82 -13.63 -7.43
CA GLY A 129 -5.95 -14.28 -6.75
C GLY A 129 -6.70 -13.38 -5.77
N THR A 130 -6.65 -12.06 -5.99
CA THR A 130 -7.33 -11.05 -5.19
C THR A 130 -8.16 -10.10 -6.08
N LYS A 131 -8.61 -9.00 -5.52
CA LYS A 131 -9.36 -7.96 -6.24
C LYS A 131 -8.64 -6.62 -6.25
N LEU A 132 -8.90 -5.82 -7.27
CA LEU A 132 -8.69 -4.38 -7.18
C LEU A 132 -9.79 -3.83 -6.26
N LEU A 133 -9.42 -3.52 -5.03
CA LEU A 133 -10.37 -3.04 -4.00
C LEU A 133 -10.89 -1.66 -4.35
N TYR A 134 -9.98 -0.75 -4.71
CA TYR A 134 -10.33 0.61 -5.08
C TYR A 134 -9.33 1.21 -6.06
N PHE A 135 -9.82 2.13 -6.88
CA PHE A 135 -9.02 2.93 -7.81
C PHE A 135 -9.15 4.40 -7.41
N VAL A 136 -8.08 4.98 -6.89
CA VAL A 136 -8.02 6.41 -6.52
C VAL A 136 -7.49 7.19 -7.71
N PRO A 137 -8.31 8.02 -8.36
CA PRO A 137 -7.86 8.84 -9.49
C PRO A 137 -6.84 9.89 -9.03
N ARG A 138 -5.97 10.32 -9.94
CA ARG A 138 -5.00 11.39 -9.67
C ARG A 138 -5.67 12.75 -9.79
N ASP A 139 -5.51 13.57 -8.75
CA ASP A 139 -5.98 14.96 -8.74
C ASP A 139 -4.91 15.88 -8.12
N ASN A 140 -4.71 17.04 -8.70
CA ASN A 140 -3.74 18.04 -8.23
C ASN A 140 -4.12 18.65 -6.87
N VAL A 141 -5.36 18.52 -6.42
CA VAL A 141 -5.78 18.95 -5.08
C VAL A 141 -4.96 18.27 -3.98
N VAL A 142 -4.49 17.03 -4.23
CA VAL A 142 -3.60 16.32 -3.29
C VAL A 142 -2.33 17.13 -3.05
N GLN A 143 -1.65 17.53 -4.11
CA GLN A 143 -0.42 18.34 -4.02
C GLN A 143 -0.68 19.69 -3.34
N HIS A 144 -1.81 20.33 -3.63
CA HIS A 144 -2.18 21.58 -2.97
C HIS A 144 -2.42 21.39 -1.47
N ALA A 145 -3.06 20.30 -1.06
CA ALA A 145 -3.25 19.95 0.34
C ALA A 145 -1.91 19.71 1.06
N GLU A 146 -1.02 18.94 0.44
CA GLU A 146 0.33 18.65 0.96
C GLU A 146 1.16 19.92 1.20
N ILE A 147 1.19 20.86 0.23
CA ILE A 147 1.88 22.14 0.37
C ILE A 147 1.31 22.92 1.56
N ASN A 148 0.00 22.81 1.81
CA ASN A 148 -0.66 23.45 2.95
C ASN A 148 -0.57 22.62 4.23
N LYS A 149 0.16 21.50 4.25
CA LYS A 149 0.33 20.60 5.40
C LYS A 149 -1.00 20.07 5.96
N LYS A 150 -1.93 19.78 5.05
CA LYS A 150 -3.27 19.31 5.35
C LYS A 150 -3.58 18.03 4.60
N THR A 151 -4.48 17.23 5.14
CA THR A 151 -5.13 16.17 4.36
C THR A 151 -6.08 16.78 3.33
N VAL A 152 -6.37 16.05 2.24
CA VAL A 152 -7.33 16.52 1.24
C VAL A 152 -8.70 16.76 1.86
N ILE A 153 -9.12 15.87 2.77
CA ILE A 153 -10.41 15.96 3.46
C ILE A 153 -10.48 17.22 4.34
N GLU A 154 -9.37 17.64 4.95
CA GLU A 154 -9.30 18.88 5.72
C GLU A 154 -9.20 20.11 4.81
N TYR A 155 -8.39 20.02 3.74
CA TYR A 155 -8.10 21.15 2.85
C TYR A 155 -9.28 21.53 1.97
N LYS A 156 -9.93 20.53 1.37
CA LYS A 156 -11.06 20.72 0.45
C LYS A 156 -12.08 19.60 0.60
N PRO A 157 -12.85 19.62 1.71
CA PRO A 157 -13.75 18.52 2.10
C PRO A 157 -14.82 18.17 1.06
N ASP A 158 -15.24 19.14 0.25
CA ASP A 158 -16.30 18.98 -0.77
C ASP A 158 -15.74 18.64 -2.17
N SER A 159 -14.42 18.39 -2.29
CA SER A 159 -13.82 18.00 -3.56
C SER A 159 -14.17 16.55 -3.92
N ASN A 160 -14.18 16.27 -5.23
CA ASN A 160 -14.32 14.90 -5.71
C ASN A 160 -13.24 13.98 -5.09
N GLN A 161 -12.00 14.47 -4.99
CA GLN A 161 -10.91 13.69 -4.41
C GLN A 161 -11.12 13.38 -2.94
N ALA A 162 -11.70 14.30 -2.16
CA ALA A 162 -12.08 14.01 -0.77
C ALA A 162 -13.16 12.93 -0.70
N GLN A 163 -14.10 12.93 -1.67
CA GLN A 163 -15.10 11.87 -1.76
C GLN A 163 -14.48 10.53 -2.15
N GLU A 164 -13.51 10.50 -3.07
CA GLU A 164 -12.77 9.28 -3.41
C GLU A 164 -12.07 8.66 -2.20
N TYR A 165 -11.46 9.47 -1.33
CA TYR A 165 -10.85 8.97 -0.10
C TYR A 165 -11.88 8.45 0.91
N ARG A 166 -13.07 9.05 1.00
CA ARG A 166 -14.16 8.51 1.84
C ARG A 166 -14.66 7.18 1.30
N ASN A 167 -14.82 7.08 -0.02
CA ASN A 167 -15.23 5.84 -0.69
C ASN A 167 -14.18 4.73 -0.51
N LEU A 168 -12.88 5.06 -0.61
CA LEU A 168 -11.79 4.14 -0.30
C LEU A 168 -11.87 3.64 1.15
N ALA A 169 -12.07 4.55 2.10
CA ALA A 169 -12.20 4.18 3.52
C ALA A 169 -13.39 3.22 3.72
N GLN A 170 -14.52 3.52 3.11
CA GLN A 170 -15.69 2.64 3.15
C GLN A 170 -15.42 1.26 2.53
N ALA A 171 -14.73 1.22 1.38
CA ALA A 171 -14.36 -0.04 0.74
C ALA A 171 -13.44 -0.90 1.61
N VAL A 172 -12.52 -0.28 2.36
CA VAL A 172 -11.64 -0.99 3.32
C VAL A 172 -12.44 -1.51 4.51
N ILE A 173 -13.32 -0.69 5.10
CA ILE A 173 -14.15 -1.05 6.26
C ILE A 173 -15.10 -2.20 5.94
N GLU A 174 -15.72 -2.17 4.77
CA GLU A 174 -16.70 -3.18 4.33
C GLU A 174 -16.06 -4.45 3.78
N ASN A 175 -14.75 -4.45 3.53
CA ASN A 175 -14.08 -5.60 2.94
C ASN A 175 -14.15 -6.82 3.86
N LYS A 176 -14.57 -7.96 3.28
CA LYS A 176 -14.61 -9.27 3.96
C LYS A 176 -13.79 -10.32 3.21
N ASP A 177 -13.22 -9.95 2.08
CA ASP A 177 -12.48 -10.86 1.22
C ASP A 177 -10.99 -10.75 1.51
N PHE A 178 -10.47 -11.75 2.20
CA PHE A 178 -9.07 -11.84 2.58
C PHE A 178 -8.47 -13.15 2.07
N VAL A 179 -7.40 -13.05 1.30
CA VAL A 179 -6.80 -14.19 0.61
C VAL A 179 -5.32 -14.37 0.95
N ILE A 180 -4.81 -15.55 0.69
CA ILE A 180 -3.36 -15.78 0.54
C ILE A 180 -3.06 -15.55 -0.94
N PRO A 181 -2.28 -14.52 -1.30
CA PRO A 181 -2.02 -14.22 -2.70
C PRO A 181 -1.20 -15.32 -3.38
N THR A 182 -1.34 -15.40 -4.70
CA THR A 182 -0.52 -16.23 -5.59
C THR A 182 0.43 -15.32 -6.37
N PRO A 183 1.65 -15.09 -5.88
CA PRO A 183 2.63 -14.26 -6.59
C PRO A 183 2.97 -14.86 -7.95
N MET A 184 3.12 -14.01 -8.93
CA MET A 184 3.48 -14.43 -10.29
C MET A 184 4.99 -14.44 -10.53
N THR A 185 5.42 -15.16 -11.56
CA THR A 185 6.81 -15.11 -12.04
C THR A 185 7.09 -13.74 -12.66
N GLN A 186 8.37 -13.45 -12.89
CA GLN A 186 8.74 -12.18 -13.53
C GLN A 186 8.24 -12.15 -14.98
N GLU A 187 8.37 -13.25 -15.70
CA GLU A 187 7.92 -13.40 -17.08
C GLU A 187 6.41 -13.13 -17.21
N ARG A 188 5.61 -13.69 -16.28
CA ARG A 188 4.17 -13.46 -16.28
C ARG A 188 3.81 -12.01 -15.98
N LEU A 189 4.53 -11.35 -15.09
CA LEU A 189 4.35 -9.92 -14.82
C LEU A 189 4.66 -9.07 -16.05
N GLU A 190 5.74 -9.38 -16.75
CA GLU A 190 6.13 -8.69 -17.99
C GLU A 190 5.09 -8.90 -19.10
N GLU A 191 4.54 -10.12 -19.25
CA GLU A 191 3.45 -10.40 -20.20
C GLU A 191 2.23 -9.52 -19.95
N ILE A 192 1.78 -9.42 -18.69
CA ILE A 192 0.62 -8.59 -18.32
C ILE A 192 0.92 -7.10 -18.62
N LEU A 193 2.11 -6.64 -18.30
CA LEU A 193 2.54 -5.27 -18.59
C LEU A 193 2.52 -4.98 -20.09
N MET A 194 2.97 -5.93 -20.92
CA MET A 194 2.92 -5.80 -22.38
C MET A 194 1.48 -5.81 -22.90
N GLU A 195 0.64 -6.70 -22.39
CA GLU A 195 -0.75 -6.84 -22.84
C GLU A 195 -1.60 -5.60 -22.54
N TYR A 196 -1.39 -4.96 -21.38
CA TYR A 196 -2.24 -3.85 -20.91
C TYR A 196 -1.55 -2.49 -20.98
N GLY A 197 -0.23 -2.42 -20.90
CA GLY A 197 0.52 -1.18 -20.73
C GLY A 197 1.32 -0.71 -21.94
N MET A 198 1.66 -1.59 -22.90
CA MET A 198 2.60 -1.27 -23.96
C MET A 198 2.14 -1.68 -25.38
N MET A 199 0.84 -1.75 -25.64
CA MET A 199 0.35 -2.12 -27.00
C MET A 199 0.59 -1.06 -28.09
N GLU A 200 1.33 0.00 -27.82
CA GLU A 200 1.82 0.94 -28.85
C GLU A 200 3.31 1.18 -28.74
N LEU A 201 4.13 0.15 -28.72
CA LEU A 201 5.42 0.25 -29.41
C LEU A 201 5.12 0.11 -30.89
N SER A 202 4.64 1.21 -31.47
CA SER A 202 4.54 1.37 -32.91
C SER A 202 5.87 0.98 -33.56
N ASP A 203 5.81 0.56 -34.83
CA ASP A 203 6.95 0.17 -35.68
C ASP A 203 8.12 1.17 -35.76
N ASP A 204 8.06 2.30 -35.06
CA ASP A 204 9.04 3.39 -35.06
C ASP A 204 10.31 3.12 -34.22
N TYR A 205 10.38 2.00 -33.49
CA TYR A 205 11.56 1.62 -32.69
C TYR A 205 12.25 0.33 -33.17
N LYS A 206 12.08 -0.04 -34.43
CA LYS A 206 12.99 -1.01 -35.04
C LYS A 206 14.26 -0.28 -35.50
N ILE A 207 15.27 -0.22 -34.61
CA ILE A 207 16.66 0.07 -34.98
C ILE A 207 17.30 -1.19 -35.55
#